data_07fbdc11a251dca502f2d592b905c7bd
#
_entry.id   07fbdc11a251dca502f2d592b905c7bd
#
_cell.length_a   1.000
_cell.length_b   1.000
_cell.length_c   1.000
_cell.angle_alpha   90.00
_cell.angle_beta   90.00
_cell.angle_gamma   90.00
#
_symmetry.space_group_name_H-M   'P 1'
#
loop_
_entity.id
_entity.type
_entity.pdbx_description
1 polymer ?
#
loop_
_entity_poly.entity_id
_entity_poly.type
_entity_poly.pdbx_seq_one_letter_code
_entity_poly.pdbx_strand_id
1 'polypeptide(L)'
;YNMVTDLGKFLDPIADKVLVLAGLIVLIADPYDTNVFGRIGIIGIIYGGVGVSIIMAREMVVSSLRMMAAKKGIVLAAEMTGKVKTFFTDVTIIVLLLAGDLLNFAPDVGVVFDYIGLACFGISVLLTIISGCSYLIKNKEVFKG
;
A
#
# COMPACT_ATOMS: atom_id res chain seq x y z
N TYR A 1 -23.81 7.72 22.96
CA TYR A 1 -22.46 7.50 23.52
C TYR A 1 -21.43 7.86 22.47
N ASN A 2 -21.07 9.16 22.41
CA ASN A 2 -19.96 9.64 21.56
C ASN A 2 -18.68 9.67 22.41
N MET A 3 -18.10 8.51 22.69
CA MET A 3 -16.79 8.43 23.32
C MET A 3 -15.73 8.16 22.23
N VAL A 4 -15.56 9.13 21.36
CA VAL A 4 -14.37 9.14 20.46
C VAL A 4 -13.25 9.77 21.28
N THR A 5 -12.40 8.94 21.85
CA THR A 5 -11.23 9.41 22.60
C THR A 5 -10.19 9.97 21.61
N ASP A 6 -9.44 10.99 22.03
CA ASP A 6 -8.36 11.55 21.19
C ASP A 6 -7.29 10.50 20.85
N LEU A 7 -7.12 9.51 21.72
CA LEU A 7 -6.28 8.34 21.47
C LEU A 7 -6.84 7.48 20.31
N GLY A 8 -8.16 7.26 20.24
CA GLY A 8 -8.79 6.53 19.13
C GLY A 8 -8.56 7.22 17.80
N LYS A 9 -8.79 8.53 17.73
CA LYS A 9 -8.52 9.33 16.51
C LYS A 9 -7.06 9.28 16.05
N PHE A 10 -6.13 9.12 16.99
CA PHE A 10 -4.71 8.99 16.70
C PHE A 10 -4.35 7.58 16.23
N LEU A 11 -4.95 6.56 16.82
CA LEU A 11 -4.66 5.15 16.51
C LEU A 11 -5.27 4.68 15.19
N ASP A 12 -6.46 5.17 14.80
CA ASP A 12 -7.15 4.76 13.58
C ASP A 12 -6.29 4.85 12.32
N PRO A 13 -5.67 6.00 11.99
CA PRO A 13 -4.84 6.11 10.79
C PRO A 13 -3.52 5.33 10.86
N ILE A 14 -3.09 4.94 12.06
CA ILE A 14 -1.92 4.08 12.24
C ILE A 14 -2.31 2.62 12.04
N ALA A 15 -3.40 2.18 12.65
CA ALA A 15 -3.88 0.81 12.56
C ALA A 15 -4.19 0.41 11.11
N ASP A 16 -4.87 1.27 10.35
CA ASP A 16 -5.18 1.06 8.94
C ASP A 16 -3.90 0.81 8.12
N LYS A 17 -2.88 1.64 8.31
CA LYS A 17 -1.60 1.49 7.60
C LYS A 17 -0.83 0.25 8.00
N VAL A 18 -0.81 -0.07 9.29
CA VAL A 18 -0.14 -1.27 9.80
C VAL A 18 -0.81 -2.53 9.25
N LEU A 19 -2.14 -2.55 9.15
CA LEU A 19 -2.88 -3.69 8.61
C LEU A 19 -2.52 -3.96 7.13
N VAL A 20 -2.56 -2.92 6.30
CA VAL A 20 -2.22 -3.04 4.87
C VAL A 20 -0.77 -3.46 4.68
N LEU A 21 0.16 -2.86 5.43
CA LEU A 21 1.57 -3.22 5.38
C LEU A 21 1.82 -4.65 5.84
N ALA A 22 1.18 -5.08 6.91
CA ALA A 22 1.29 -6.45 7.39
C ALA A 22 0.80 -7.45 6.33
N GLY A 23 -0.33 -7.17 5.68
CA GLY A 23 -0.84 -7.98 4.58
C GLY A 23 0.15 -8.10 3.42
N LEU A 24 0.74 -6.98 3.00
CA LEU A 24 1.74 -6.97 1.92
C LEU A 24 3.03 -7.71 2.31
N ILE A 25 3.49 -7.56 3.54
CA ILE A 25 4.69 -8.25 4.04
C ILE A 25 4.45 -9.76 4.09
N VAL A 26 3.30 -10.20 4.58
CA VAL A 26 2.94 -11.62 4.63
C VAL A 26 2.90 -12.23 3.23
N LEU A 27 2.34 -11.50 2.24
CA LEU A 27 2.31 -11.96 0.85
C LEU A 27 3.71 -12.15 0.25
N ILE A 28 4.67 -11.29 0.61
CA ILE A 28 6.05 -11.37 0.09
C ILE A 28 6.87 -12.42 0.83
N ALA A 29 6.65 -12.55 2.14
CA ALA A 29 7.39 -13.47 3.00
C ALA A 29 6.83 -14.90 2.94
N ASP A 30 6.02 -15.24 1.94
CA ASP A 30 5.40 -16.54 1.81
C ASP A 30 6.44 -17.67 1.73
N PRO A 31 6.59 -18.51 2.77
CA PRO A 31 7.58 -19.57 2.81
C PRO A 31 7.16 -20.83 2.02
N TYR A 32 5.92 -20.85 1.50
CA TYR A 32 5.31 -22.03 0.86
C TYR A 32 5.13 -21.89 -0.63
N ASP A 33 5.66 -20.80 -1.22
CA ASP A 33 5.51 -20.50 -2.67
C ASP A 33 4.04 -20.52 -3.14
N THR A 34 3.12 -20.11 -2.23
CA THR A 34 1.67 -20.13 -2.49
C THR A 34 1.19 -19.00 -3.37
N ASN A 35 2.05 -18.01 -3.63
CA ASN A 35 1.73 -16.88 -4.50
C ASN A 35 2.88 -16.55 -5.47
N VAL A 36 2.62 -15.63 -6.39
CA VAL A 36 3.56 -15.27 -7.46
C VAL A 36 4.92 -14.76 -6.94
N PHE A 37 4.97 -14.07 -5.83
CA PHE A 37 6.25 -13.53 -5.31
C PHE A 37 7.18 -14.66 -4.85
N GLY A 38 6.67 -15.66 -4.12
CA GLY A 38 7.41 -16.83 -3.74
C GLY A 38 7.81 -17.68 -4.93
N ARG A 39 6.87 -17.97 -5.84
CA ARG A 39 7.10 -18.84 -7.02
C ARG A 39 8.13 -18.27 -8.01
N ILE A 40 8.26 -16.96 -8.14
CA ILE A 40 9.32 -16.33 -8.93
C ILE A 40 10.67 -16.37 -8.18
N GLY A 41 10.68 -16.80 -6.91
CA GLY A 41 11.86 -16.92 -6.08
C GLY A 41 12.46 -15.55 -5.72
N ILE A 42 13.81 -15.48 -5.69
CA ILE A 42 14.53 -14.28 -5.23
C ILE A 42 14.11 -13.01 -5.98
N ILE A 43 13.84 -13.11 -7.28
CA ILE A 43 13.41 -11.95 -8.10
C ILE A 43 12.04 -11.44 -7.62
N GLY A 44 11.12 -12.35 -7.33
CA GLY A 44 9.79 -12.00 -6.79
C GLY A 44 9.90 -11.32 -5.42
N ILE A 45 10.71 -11.89 -4.53
CA ILE A 45 10.93 -11.34 -3.19
C ILE A 45 11.56 -9.93 -3.27
N ILE A 46 12.55 -9.72 -4.14
CA ILE A 46 13.16 -8.40 -4.33
C ILE A 46 12.15 -7.42 -4.90
N TYR A 47 11.41 -7.80 -5.94
CA TYR A 47 10.40 -6.96 -6.57
C TYR A 47 9.29 -6.56 -5.58
N GLY A 48 8.76 -7.52 -4.84
CA GLY A 48 7.77 -7.29 -3.79
C GLY A 48 8.32 -6.42 -2.67
N GLY A 49 9.51 -6.75 -2.15
CA GLY A 49 10.15 -6.01 -1.06
C GLY A 49 10.45 -4.55 -1.41
N VAL A 50 10.98 -4.30 -2.61
CA VAL A 50 11.21 -2.93 -3.10
C VAL A 50 9.88 -2.19 -3.27
N GLY A 51 8.87 -2.82 -3.87
CA GLY A 51 7.56 -2.20 -4.06
C GLY A 51 6.89 -1.82 -2.73
N VAL A 52 6.89 -2.72 -1.75
CA VAL A 52 6.34 -2.44 -0.41
C VAL A 52 7.13 -1.34 0.29
N SER A 53 8.45 -1.32 0.17
CA SER A 53 9.29 -0.26 0.75
C SER A 53 8.94 1.12 0.16
N ILE A 54 8.70 1.20 -1.15
CA ILE A 54 8.27 2.43 -1.82
C ILE A 54 6.88 2.88 -1.31
N ILE A 55 5.93 1.95 -1.22
CA ILE A 55 4.59 2.23 -0.70
C ILE A 55 4.68 2.76 0.73
N MET A 56 5.44 2.09 1.59
CA MET A 56 5.62 2.47 2.99
C MET A 56 6.28 3.84 3.13
N ALA A 57 7.38 4.09 2.43
CA ALA A 57 8.09 5.37 2.47
C ALA A 57 7.16 6.53 2.09
N ARG A 58 6.38 6.37 1.00
CA ARG A 58 5.40 7.38 0.57
C ARG A 58 4.32 7.61 1.63
N GLU A 59 3.77 6.56 2.23
CA GLU A 59 2.75 6.70 3.28
C GLU A 59 3.27 7.48 4.48
N MET A 60 4.49 7.22 4.90
CA MET A 60 5.12 7.92 6.02
C MET A 60 5.37 9.40 5.67
N VAL A 61 5.95 9.67 4.49
CA VAL A 61 6.24 11.04 4.03
C VAL A 61 4.97 11.88 3.94
N VAL A 62 3.93 11.38 3.27
CA VAL A 62 2.66 12.11 3.10
C VAL A 62 1.95 12.33 4.43
N SER A 63 2.00 11.36 5.35
CA SER A 63 1.41 11.50 6.68
C SER A 63 2.14 12.53 7.53
N SER A 64 3.47 12.52 7.48
CA SER A 64 4.30 13.51 8.19
C SER A 64 4.05 14.93 7.67
N LEU A 65 3.96 15.09 6.34
CA LEU A 65 3.62 16.37 5.72
C LEU A 65 2.24 16.89 6.17
N ARG A 66 1.25 16.01 6.19
CA ARG A 66 -0.11 16.36 6.64
C ARG A 66 -0.11 16.80 8.10
N MET A 67 0.67 16.11 8.94
CA MET A 67 0.82 16.47 10.35
C MET A 67 1.53 17.82 10.54
N MET A 68 2.59 18.09 9.76
CA MET A 68 3.29 19.39 9.76
C MET A 68 2.38 20.54 9.30
N ALA A 69 1.63 20.32 8.23
CA ALA A 69 0.67 21.30 7.71
C ALA A 69 -0.42 21.62 8.75
N ALA A 70 -0.97 20.60 9.40
CA ALA A 70 -1.98 20.77 10.44
C ALA A 70 -1.45 21.61 11.61
N LYS A 71 -0.19 21.42 12.02
CA LYS A 71 0.45 22.29 13.05
C LYS A 71 0.58 23.75 12.62
N LYS A 72 0.71 24.01 11.32
CA LYS A 72 0.73 25.38 10.74
C LYS A 72 -0.68 25.92 10.45
N GLY A 73 -1.74 25.20 10.81
CA GLY A 73 -3.13 25.56 10.50
C GLY A 73 -3.52 25.41 9.04
N ILE A 74 -2.70 24.73 8.23
CA ILE A 74 -2.95 24.50 6.81
C ILE A 74 -3.64 23.13 6.64
N VAL A 75 -4.84 23.14 6.05
CA VAL A 75 -5.58 21.91 5.74
C VAL A 75 -5.19 21.43 4.34
N LEU A 76 -4.46 20.32 4.27
CA LEU A 76 -4.11 19.69 3.02
C LEU A 76 -5.24 18.76 2.55
N ALA A 77 -5.77 19.04 1.36
CA ALA A 77 -6.83 18.22 0.76
C ALA A 77 -6.32 16.81 0.39
N ALA A 78 -7.21 15.83 0.53
CA ALA A 78 -6.94 14.47 0.05
C ALA A 78 -6.97 14.45 -1.48
N GLU A 79 -5.90 13.99 -2.12
CA GLU A 79 -5.85 13.83 -3.57
C GLU A 79 -6.57 12.55 -4.03
N MET A 80 -7.29 12.64 -5.15
CA MET A 80 -7.96 11.49 -5.77
C MET A 80 -6.96 10.38 -6.16
N THR A 81 -5.77 10.76 -6.60
CA THR A 81 -4.68 9.83 -6.93
C THR A 81 -4.28 8.93 -5.74
N GLY A 82 -4.34 9.48 -4.52
CA GLY A 82 -4.12 8.70 -3.31
C GLY A 82 -5.21 7.65 -3.05
N LYS A 83 -6.47 7.96 -3.34
CA LYS A 83 -7.59 7.01 -3.21
C LYS A 83 -7.49 5.88 -4.21
N VAL A 84 -7.19 6.20 -5.48
CA VAL A 84 -7.02 5.21 -6.55
C VAL A 84 -5.87 4.26 -6.22
N LYS A 85 -4.74 4.76 -5.73
CA LYS A 85 -3.62 3.95 -5.28
C LYS A 85 -4.03 2.95 -4.20
N THR A 86 -4.74 3.40 -3.16
CA THR A 86 -5.19 2.53 -2.06
C THR A 86 -6.09 1.43 -2.59
N PHE A 87 -7.04 1.77 -3.47
CA PHE A 87 -7.89 0.78 -4.13
C PHE A 87 -7.09 -0.32 -4.84
N PHE A 88 -6.07 0.04 -5.64
CA PHE A 88 -5.22 -0.96 -6.31
C PHE A 88 -4.40 -1.79 -5.33
N THR A 89 -3.95 -1.22 -4.22
CA THR A 89 -3.23 -1.96 -3.17
C THR A 89 -4.14 -2.99 -2.50
N ASP A 90 -5.37 -2.61 -2.15
CA ASP A 90 -6.35 -3.50 -1.52
C ASP A 90 -6.77 -4.62 -2.48
N VAL A 91 -7.02 -4.30 -3.74
CA VAL A 91 -7.29 -5.30 -4.81
C VAL A 91 -6.12 -6.27 -4.95
N THR A 92 -4.89 -5.77 -4.92
CA THR A 92 -3.69 -6.64 -4.98
C THR A 92 -3.67 -7.66 -3.84
N ILE A 93 -3.91 -7.22 -2.61
CA ILE A 93 -3.92 -8.11 -1.44
C ILE A 93 -5.00 -9.18 -1.60
N ILE A 94 -6.22 -8.77 -1.94
CA ILE A 94 -7.36 -9.69 -2.10
C ILE A 94 -7.10 -10.70 -3.21
N VAL A 95 -6.65 -10.24 -4.37
CA VAL A 95 -6.42 -11.10 -5.54
C VAL A 95 -5.29 -12.11 -5.28
N LEU A 96 -4.20 -11.70 -4.65
CA LEU A 96 -3.07 -12.60 -4.36
C LEU A 96 -3.40 -13.60 -3.25
N LEU A 97 -4.19 -13.23 -2.25
CA LEU A 97 -4.67 -14.18 -1.25
C LEU A 97 -5.60 -15.23 -1.87
N LEU A 98 -6.53 -14.79 -2.73
CA LEU A 98 -7.42 -15.71 -3.45
C LEU A 98 -6.64 -16.61 -4.43
N ALA A 99 -5.60 -16.10 -5.07
CA ALA A 99 -4.77 -16.87 -6.00
C ALA A 99 -4.10 -18.05 -5.28
N GLY A 100 -3.58 -17.85 -4.08
CA GLY A 100 -2.99 -18.90 -3.25
C GLY A 100 -3.96 -20.06 -2.97
N ASP A 101 -5.20 -19.75 -2.61
CA ASP A 101 -6.23 -20.76 -2.40
C ASP A 101 -6.65 -21.44 -3.71
N LEU A 102 -6.83 -20.67 -4.80
CA LEU A 102 -7.23 -21.19 -6.10
C LEU A 102 -6.18 -22.13 -6.71
N LEU A 103 -4.90 -21.94 -6.44
CA LEU A 103 -3.84 -22.85 -6.89
C LEU A 103 -4.03 -24.28 -6.40
N ASN A 104 -4.65 -24.47 -5.22
CA ASN A 104 -4.93 -25.78 -4.67
C ASN A 104 -6.14 -26.48 -5.34
N PHE A 105 -7.15 -25.72 -5.81
CA PHE A 105 -8.40 -26.28 -6.36
C PHE A 105 -8.47 -26.21 -7.88
N ALA A 106 -7.91 -25.19 -8.49
CA ALA A 106 -7.94 -24.90 -9.91
C ALA A 106 -6.63 -24.21 -10.34
N PRO A 107 -5.53 -24.96 -10.54
CA PRO A 107 -4.20 -24.40 -10.77
C PRO A 107 -4.12 -23.40 -11.93
N ASP A 108 -4.80 -23.68 -13.05
CA ASP A 108 -4.79 -22.79 -14.22
C ASP A 108 -5.42 -21.42 -13.92
N VAL A 109 -6.52 -21.43 -13.14
CA VAL A 109 -7.20 -20.21 -12.71
C VAL A 109 -6.35 -19.45 -11.68
N GLY A 110 -5.76 -20.15 -10.73
CA GLY A 110 -4.87 -19.58 -9.72
C GLY A 110 -3.69 -18.84 -10.34
N VAL A 111 -3.07 -19.42 -11.35
CA VAL A 111 -1.96 -18.77 -12.09
C VAL A 111 -2.39 -17.47 -12.76
N VAL A 112 -3.59 -17.43 -13.36
CA VAL A 112 -4.12 -16.20 -13.98
C VAL A 112 -4.33 -15.11 -12.92
N PHE A 113 -4.91 -15.46 -11.77
CA PHE A 113 -5.11 -14.52 -10.65
C PHE A 113 -3.78 -14.01 -10.09
N ASP A 114 -2.74 -14.84 -10.00
CA ASP A 114 -1.39 -14.44 -9.61
C ASP A 114 -0.82 -13.35 -10.53
N TYR A 115 -0.91 -13.53 -11.85
CA TYR A 115 -0.43 -12.53 -12.80
C TYR A 115 -1.25 -11.23 -12.75
N ILE A 116 -2.57 -11.32 -12.54
CA ILE A 116 -3.42 -10.15 -12.34
C ILE A 116 -2.99 -9.42 -11.07
N GLY A 117 -2.78 -10.13 -9.96
CA GLY A 117 -2.31 -9.55 -8.70
C GLY A 117 -0.94 -8.87 -8.85
N LEU A 118 -0.01 -9.50 -9.56
CA LEU A 118 1.31 -8.92 -9.86
C LEU A 118 1.21 -7.63 -10.69
N ALA A 119 0.33 -7.61 -11.69
CA ALA A 119 0.08 -6.42 -12.51
C ALA A 119 -0.55 -5.29 -11.67
N CYS A 120 -1.56 -5.60 -10.85
CA CYS A 120 -2.17 -4.65 -9.93
C CYS A 120 -1.16 -4.07 -8.92
N PHE A 121 -0.26 -4.92 -8.41
CA PHE A 121 0.82 -4.47 -7.53
C PHE A 121 1.74 -3.49 -8.23
N GLY A 122 2.19 -3.78 -9.44
CA GLY A 122 3.02 -2.87 -10.25
C GLY A 122 2.33 -1.52 -10.50
N ILE A 123 1.05 -1.54 -10.85
CA ILE A 123 0.24 -0.33 -11.02
C ILE A 123 0.15 0.46 -9.70
N SER A 124 -0.08 -0.21 -8.57
CA SER A 124 -0.12 0.42 -7.25
C SER A 124 1.20 1.11 -6.90
N VAL A 125 2.35 0.47 -7.16
CA VAL A 125 3.68 1.04 -6.94
C VAL A 125 3.89 2.27 -7.81
N LEU A 126 3.57 2.21 -9.11
CA LEU A 126 3.69 3.35 -10.03
C LEU A 126 2.80 4.52 -9.59
N LEU A 127 1.54 4.27 -9.27
CA LEU A 127 0.62 5.29 -8.76
C LEU A 127 1.12 5.90 -7.44
N THR A 128 1.77 5.09 -6.61
CA THR A 128 2.37 5.54 -5.35
C THR A 128 3.48 6.55 -5.60
N ILE A 129 4.38 6.27 -6.54
CA ILE A 129 5.47 7.18 -6.92
C ILE A 129 4.90 8.48 -7.49
N ILE A 130 4.01 8.38 -8.49
CA ILE A 130 3.41 9.53 -9.16
C ILE A 130 2.67 10.43 -8.15
N SER A 131 1.81 9.82 -7.33
CA SER A 131 1.02 10.57 -6.35
C SER A 131 1.89 11.16 -5.23
N GLY A 132 2.96 10.47 -4.84
CA GLY A 132 3.92 10.97 -3.86
C GLY A 132 4.66 12.19 -4.37
N CYS A 133 5.22 12.11 -5.57
CA CYS A 133 5.93 13.24 -6.21
C CYS A 133 4.99 14.44 -6.43
N SER A 134 3.79 14.20 -6.97
CA SER A 134 2.79 15.24 -7.16
C SER A 134 2.44 15.94 -5.86
N TYR A 135 2.22 15.17 -4.81
CA TYR A 135 1.87 15.71 -3.49
C TYR A 135 2.98 16.57 -2.88
N LEU A 136 4.24 16.14 -3.00
CA LEU A 136 5.41 16.90 -2.53
C LEU A 136 5.57 18.21 -3.29
N ILE A 137 5.44 18.17 -4.63
CA ILE A 137 5.58 19.35 -5.48
C ILE A 137 4.49 20.39 -5.19
N LYS A 138 3.23 19.95 -5.07
CA LYS A 138 2.09 20.84 -4.80
C LYS A 138 2.17 21.51 -3.41
N ASN A 139 2.71 20.80 -2.43
CA ASN A 139 2.73 21.25 -1.04
C ASN A 139 4.13 21.70 -0.57
N LYS A 140 5.01 22.04 -1.52
CA LYS A 140 6.38 22.50 -1.20
C LYS A 140 6.45 23.71 -0.27
N GLU A 141 5.41 24.53 -0.22
CA GLU A 141 5.32 25.69 0.67
C GLU A 141 5.27 25.32 2.16
N VAL A 142 4.81 24.11 2.49
CA VAL A 142 4.81 23.59 3.86
C VAL A 142 6.24 23.45 4.39
N PHE A 143 7.23 23.27 3.49
CA PHE A 143 8.65 23.14 3.84
C PHE A 143 9.36 24.49 3.94
N LYS A 144 8.79 25.56 3.35
CA LYS A 144 9.33 26.91 3.53
C LYS A 144 8.87 27.39 4.89
N GLY A 145 9.77 27.25 5.86
CA GLY A 145 9.58 27.56 7.27
C GLY A 145 9.20 28.99 7.54
#